data_8ef3a7debdf864ced440fbb870c47538
#
_entry.id   8ef3a7debdf864ced440fbb870c47538
#
_cell.length_a   1.000
_cell.length_b   1.000
_cell.length_c   1.000
_cell.angle_alpha   90.00
_cell.angle_beta   90.00
_cell.angle_gamma   90.00
#
_symmetry.space_group_name_H-M   'P 1'
#
loop_
_entity.id
_entity.type
_entity.pdbx_description
1 polymer ?
#
loop_
_entity_poly.entity_id
_entity_poly.type
_entity_poly.pdbx_seq_one_letter_code
_entity_poly.pdbx_strand_id
1 'polypeptide(L)' 'MNDKLKQQLDFILEIDKEKNILRQTHLSGHGRRENDAEHAWHMAIMAYLLKEYSNEPVDITKVMIMCLIHDIV' A
#
# COMPACT_ATOMS: atom_id res chain seq x y z
N MET A 1 12.10 -25.46 6.82
CA MET A 1 11.22 -24.31 7.01
C MET A 1 9.81 -24.74 6.61
N ASN A 2 8.81 -24.41 7.40
CA ASN A 2 7.46 -24.79 7.02
C ASN A 2 6.97 -23.95 5.85
N ASP A 3 5.99 -24.47 5.11
CA ASP A 3 5.51 -23.83 3.88
C ASP A 3 4.87 -22.46 4.13
N LYS A 4 4.18 -22.32 5.26
CA LYS A 4 3.54 -21.05 5.60
C LYS A 4 4.57 -19.95 5.84
N LEU A 5 5.62 -20.26 6.57
CA LEU A 5 6.71 -19.30 6.82
C LEU A 5 7.40 -18.90 5.53
N LYS A 6 7.66 -19.89 4.66
CA LYS A 6 8.28 -19.61 3.38
C LYS A 6 7.40 -18.67 2.54
N GLN A 7 6.10 -18.93 2.48
CA GLN A 7 5.17 -18.06 1.76
C GLN A 7 5.14 -16.65 2.30
N GLN A 8 5.21 -16.50 3.62
CA GLN A 8 5.22 -15.19 4.25
C GLN A 8 6.51 -14.44 3.91
N LEU A 9 7.65 -15.11 3.94
CA LEU A 9 8.93 -14.49 3.58
C LEU A 9 8.98 -14.14 2.10
N ASP A 10 8.45 -15.00 1.24
CA ASP A 10 8.38 -14.73 -0.20
C ASP A 10 7.50 -13.51 -0.48
N PHE A 11 6.39 -13.36 0.25
CA PHE A 11 5.52 -12.20 0.10
C PHE A 11 6.21 -10.91 0.54
N ILE A 12 6.97 -10.96 1.64
CA ILE A 12 7.74 -9.80 2.11
C ILE A 12 8.72 -9.33 1.03
N LEU A 13 9.39 -10.27 0.37
CA LEU A 13 10.29 -9.92 -0.72
C LEU A 13 9.56 -9.38 -1.94
N GLU A 14 8.35 -9.91 -2.20
CA GLU A 14 7.55 -9.44 -3.33
C GLU A 14 7.08 -8.00 -3.15
N ILE A 15 6.62 -7.64 -1.95
CA ILE A 15 6.16 -6.27 -1.70
C ILE A 15 7.29 -5.26 -1.76
N ASP A 16 8.52 -5.69 -1.52
CA ASP A 16 9.69 -4.80 -1.63
C ASP A 16 9.85 -4.23 -3.04
N LYS A 17 9.39 -4.96 -4.05
CA LYS A 17 9.48 -4.53 -5.45
C LYS A 17 8.66 -3.27 -5.74
N GLU A 18 7.65 -2.95 -4.92
CA GLU A 18 6.86 -1.73 -5.10
C GLU A 18 7.73 -0.48 -5.07
N LYS A 19 8.83 -0.52 -4.35
CA LYS A 19 9.75 0.62 -4.23
C LYS A 19 10.39 0.99 -5.57
N ASN A 20 10.42 0.07 -6.51
CA ASN A 20 11.07 0.25 -7.81
C ASN A 20 10.08 0.53 -8.94
N ILE A 21 8.78 0.53 -8.65
CA ILE A 21 7.75 0.77 -9.66
C ILE A 21 7.33 2.23 -9.59
N LEU A 22 7.63 2.99 -10.65
CA LEU A 22 7.31 4.41 -10.71
C LEU A 22 5.91 4.62 -11.25
N ARG A 23 5.19 5.54 -10.62
CA ARG A 23 3.88 5.97 -11.08
C ARG A 23 4.01 7.10 -12.07
N GLN A 24 2.93 7.38 -12.83
CA GLN A 24 2.91 8.50 -13.75
C GLN A 24 2.80 9.85 -13.04
N THR A 25 2.30 9.85 -11.79
CA THR A 25 2.16 11.06 -11.00
C THR A 25 3.47 11.43 -10.31
N HIS A 26 3.73 12.73 -10.23
CA HIS A 26 4.90 13.25 -9.51
C HIS A 26 4.53 13.60 -8.08
N LEU A 27 5.54 13.67 -7.22
CA LEU A 27 5.35 14.18 -5.87
C LEU A 27 4.96 15.66 -5.91
N SER A 28 4.11 16.07 -4.96
CA SER A 28 3.67 17.46 -4.87
C SER A 28 4.86 18.40 -4.70
N GLY A 29 4.98 19.37 -5.61
CA GLY A 29 6.04 20.38 -5.54
C GLY A 29 7.43 19.89 -5.92
N HIS A 30 7.57 18.65 -6.38
CA HIS A 30 8.86 18.07 -6.74
C HIS A 30 8.76 17.36 -8.09
N GLY A 31 9.88 17.29 -8.78
CA GLY A 31 9.91 16.74 -10.13
C GLY A 31 10.00 15.22 -10.21
N ARG A 32 10.27 14.53 -9.11
CA ARG A 32 10.40 13.07 -9.20
C ARG A 32 9.05 12.37 -9.16
N ARG A 33 8.98 11.21 -9.77
CA ARG A 33 7.77 10.40 -9.77
C ARG A 33 7.64 9.65 -8.45
N GLU A 34 6.38 9.49 -8.04
CA GLU A 34 6.02 8.69 -6.89
C GLU A 34 6.17 7.21 -7.24
N ASN A 35 6.77 6.40 -6.36
CA ASN A 35 6.76 4.95 -6.54
C ASN A 35 5.50 4.35 -5.90
N ASP A 36 5.24 3.06 -6.21
CA ASP A 36 4.03 2.39 -5.73
C ASP A 36 3.99 2.26 -4.22
N ALA A 37 5.12 2.10 -3.56
CA ALA A 37 5.17 2.00 -2.10
C ALA A 37 4.76 3.33 -1.46
N GLU A 38 5.23 4.44 -2.01
CA GLU A 38 4.85 5.78 -1.51
C GLU A 38 3.36 6.02 -1.69
N HIS A 39 2.84 5.64 -2.86
CA HIS A 39 1.41 5.78 -3.15
C HIS A 39 0.57 4.94 -2.18
N ALA A 40 0.93 3.68 -1.98
CA ALA A 40 0.21 2.78 -1.09
C ALA A 40 0.21 3.28 0.35
N TRP A 41 1.38 3.77 0.81
CA TRP A 41 1.51 4.35 2.14
C TRP A 41 0.59 5.55 2.31
N HIS A 42 0.60 6.47 1.33
CA HIS A 42 -0.22 7.68 1.36
C HIS A 42 -1.71 7.32 1.40
N MET A 43 -2.13 6.37 0.56
CA MET A 43 -3.52 5.92 0.53
C MET A 43 -3.97 5.31 1.85
N ALA A 44 -3.11 4.50 2.48
CA ALA A 44 -3.44 3.87 3.75
C ALA A 44 -3.64 4.91 4.86
N ILE A 45 -2.78 5.93 4.91
CA ILE A 45 -2.91 7.02 5.88
C ILE A 45 -4.18 7.82 5.62
N MET A 46 -4.48 8.12 4.36
CA MET A 46 -5.71 8.83 4.00
C MET A 46 -6.95 8.05 4.43
N ALA A 47 -6.96 6.75 4.19
CA ALA A 47 -8.10 5.91 4.59
C ALA A 47 -8.31 5.95 6.10
N TYR A 48 -7.26 5.87 6.87
CA TYR A 48 -7.33 5.94 8.33
C TYR A 48 -7.89 7.28 8.80
N LEU A 49 -7.37 8.39 8.26
CA LEU A 49 -7.78 9.72 8.69
C LEU A 49 -9.22 10.05 8.29
N LEU A 50 -9.70 9.51 7.18
CA LEU A 50 -11.02 9.83 6.63
C LEU A 50 -12.08 8.77 6.94
N LYS A 51 -11.77 7.78 7.78
CA LYS A 51 -12.68 6.67 8.07
C LYS A 51 -14.01 7.13 8.66
N GLU A 52 -14.02 8.23 9.42
CA GLU A 52 -15.22 8.74 10.06
C GLU A 52 -16.24 9.32 9.07
N TYR A 53 -15.81 9.59 7.84
CA TYR A 53 -16.67 10.13 6.80
C TYR A 53 -17.28 9.06 5.92
N SER A 54 -17.04 7.79 6.23
CA SER A 54 -17.68 6.68 5.52
C SER A 54 -19.16 6.62 5.88
N ASN A 55 -19.99 6.28 4.91
CA ASN A 55 -21.44 6.15 5.13
C ASN A 55 -21.80 4.89 5.92
N GLU A 56 -20.89 3.93 5.99
CA GLU A 56 -21.10 2.65 6.67
C GLU A 56 -19.89 2.33 7.53
N PRO A 57 -20.09 1.54 8.60
CA PRO A 57 -18.95 1.07 9.38
C PRO A 57 -17.98 0.29 8.51
N VAL A 58 -16.68 0.56 8.66
CA VAL A 58 -15.63 -0.14 7.90
C VAL A 58 -14.62 -0.78 8.85
N ASP A 59 -14.09 -1.91 8.42
CA ASP A 59 -12.93 -2.51 9.08
C ASP A 59 -11.69 -1.79 8.58
N ILE A 60 -11.25 -0.79 9.33
CA ILE A 60 -10.17 0.08 8.88
C ILE A 60 -8.85 -0.66 8.70
N THR A 61 -8.58 -1.67 9.54
CA THR A 61 -7.37 -2.48 9.39
C THR A 61 -7.35 -3.17 8.03
N LYS A 62 -8.47 -3.78 7.66
CA LYS A 62 -8.59 -4.45 6.37
C LYS A 62 -8.44 -3.47 5.21
N VAL A 63 -9.07 -2.31 5.30
CA VAL A 63 -9.00 -1.28 4.26
C VAL A 63 -7.56 -0.81 4.08
N MET A 64 -6.84 -0.53 5.17
CA MET A 64 -5.46 -0.10 5.10
C MET A 64 -4.55 -1.15 4.48
N ILE A 65 -4.73 -2.42 4.85
CA ILE A 65 -3.94 -3.50 4.26
C ILE A 65 -4.22 -3.61 2.77
N MET A 66 -5.48 -3.51 2.37
CA MET A 66 -5.84 -3.55 0.95
C MET A 66 -5.20 -2.39 0.17
N CYS A 67 -5.17 -1.18 0.76
CA CYS A 67 -4.48 -0.05 0.14
C CYS A 67 -2.99 -0.32 -0.05
N LEU A 68 -2.37 -0.96 0.95
CA LEU A 68 -0.93 -1.19 0.94
C LEU A 68 -0.51 -2.24 -0.09
N ILE A 69 -1.40 -3.16 -0.47
CA ILE A 69 -1.05 -4.28 -1.35
C ILE A 69 -1.82 -4.29 -2.67
N HIS A 70 -2.66 -3.29 -2.95
CA HIS A 70 -3.59 -3.37 -4.10
C HIS A 70 -2.86 -3.47 -5.45
N ASP A 71 -1.67 -2.92 -5.58
CA ASP A 71 -0.92 -2.95 -6.83
C ASP A 71 -0.09 -4.23 -7.01
N ILE A 72 -0.06 -5.10 -6.00
CA ILE A 72 0.69 -6.35 -6.07
C ILE A 72 -0.16 -7.47 -6.67
N VAL A 73 -1.44 -7.37 -6.54
CA VAL A 73 -2.39 -8.45 -6.91
C VAL A 73 -2.83 -8.30 -8.34
#